data_69269c29881fb2115757c6e6b7b58867
#
_entry.id   69269c29881fb2115757c6e6b7b58867
#
_cell.length_a   1.000
_cell.length_b   1.000
_cell.length_c   1.000
_cell.angle_alpha   90.00
_cell.angle_beta   90.00
_cell.angle_gamma   90.00
#
_symmetry.space_group_name_H-M   'P 1'
#
loop_
_entity.id
_entity.type
_entity.pdbx_description
1 polymer ?
#
loop_
_entity_poly.entity_id
_entity_poly.type
_entity_poly.pdbx_seq_one_letter_code
_entity_poly.pdbx_strand_id
1 'polypeptide(L)'
;MYSNSLKKSVIFILIYAFLIIGIFVLQFKNDLIISEKIGSLHITLLESVNDEGVSSLKNKMTVSFNGITFSNSDEKSGFITINNKKKPLVLQSWQKIEPLSCRFNFKDNIAIIFNLSNDSSTAHLTISAEMPSNASSLYLPYSLSSGATILQQSDTKIQIGSKKNSWELSANDIGEDKIAFTQREKTAHYSYFDYTKAFSFEQVASFDGASDTQLLNSLIQLKQNLISSFESLNSETVISEQEAVSYVAAMSETGKFTEAIEKVPSSFKKNSSRTFLSAPYFNTLPKMNEDLKSYLERCETLVSYAATNSKTDVFTALYITDYMCMHPGSKNINTLLEKTALLDAEKIPVLHAAGILSVYSELIEKNKTLAEKLLPVTEPIIDKIEKMCTLDDDIITVSENGKFLSVIDGVKIGSALIRYGKIAKLPEVQRAGRLIVNSYLKNCSSFDLKTLAELYPIVVKTNRYYPHFEILTFANGRAIWAFTCANNIGYENTNDGIINITVDFPVSCSHYIIFDGIPQFESIYIYNLKFRTDERFETYNSSGYVYKKATETLLLKSRHKTELETIRLDLNKEKIIVDENPVPVQAENSTENTIE
;
A
#
# COMPACT_ATOMS: atom_id res chain seq x y z
N MET A 1 -54.84 66.01 -16.09
CA MET A 1 -55.37 64.73 -15.60
C MET A 1 -54.29 63.59 -15.53
N TYR A 2 -53.06 63.84 -15.93
CA TYR A 2 -51.94 62.78 -15.99
C TYR A 2 -51.16 62.67 -14.64
N SER A 3 -51.20 63.67 -13.76
CA SER A 3 -50.35 63.66 -12.55
C SER A 3 -50.85 62.69 -11.44
N ASN A 4 -52.14 62.38 -11.37
CA ASN A 4 -52.68 61.50 -10.33
C ASN A 4 -52.52 59.98 -10.66
N SER A 5 -52.45 59.64 -11.93
CA SER A 5 -52.20 58.24 -12.36
C SER A 5 -50.75 57.79 -12.05
N LEU A 6 -49.80 58.71 -12.32
CA LEU A 6 -48.38 58.44 -12.06
C LEU A 6 -48.10 58.25 -10.54
N LYS A 7 -48.70 59.07 -9.70
CA LYS A 7 -48.59 58.94 -8.25
C LYS A 7 -49.17 57.62 -7.74
N LYS A 8 -50.32 57.20 -8.29
CA LYS A 8 -50.89 55.86 -7.94
C LYS A 8 -50.03 54.71 -8.38
N SER A 9 -49.45 54.74 -9.57
CA SER A 9 -48.53 53.70 -10.05
C SER A 9 -47.25 53.63 -9.21
N VAL A 10 -46.67 54.74 -8.81
CA VAL A 10 -45.49 54.77 -7.92
C VAL A 10 -45.81 54.21 -6.54
N ILE A 11 -46.99 54.52 -5.99
CA ILE A 11 -47.47 54.00 -4.69
C ILE A 11 -47.66 52.46 -4.79
N PHE A 12 -48.25 51.96 -5.87
CA PHE A 12 -48.39 50.52 -6.08
C PHE A 12 -47.03 49.79 -6.21
N ILE A 13 -46.06 50.37 -6.92
CA ILE A 13 -44.71 49.82 -7.04
C ILE A 13 -44.01 49.78 -5.67
N LEU A 14 -44.15 50.81 -4.86
CA LEU A 14 -43.61 50.87 -3.49
C LEU A 14 -44.27 49.83 -2.58
N ILE A 15 -45.59 49.68 -2.62
CA ILE A 15 -46.32 48.66 -1.85
C ILE A 15 -45.86 47.25 -2.28
N TYR A 16 -45.70 47.00 -3.59
CA TYR A 16 -45.24 45.73 -4.11
C TYR A 16 -43.77 45.43 -3.70
N ALA A 17 -42.91 46.46 -3.76
CA ALA A 17 -41.53 46.35 -3.27
C ALA A 17 -41.46 46.08 -1.77
N PHE A 18 -42.30 46.76 -0.95
CA PHE A 18 -42.40 46.46 0.50
C PHE A 18 -42.97 45.08 0.78
N LEU A 19 -43.95 44.60 -0.01
CA LEU A 19 -44.48 43.24 0.09
C LEU A 19 -43.42 42.19 -0.25
N ILE A 20 -42.67 42.40 -1.31
CA ILE A 20 -41.57 41.50 -1.70
C ILE A 20 -40.47 41.51 -0.62
N ILE A 21 -40.07 42.67 -0.13
CA ILE A 21 -39.10 42.79 0.97
C ILE A 21 -39.64 42.14 2.23
N GLY A 22 -40.93 42.31 2.55
CA GLY A 22 -41.58 41.69 3.72
C GLY A 22 -41.62 40.16 3.62
N ILE A 23 -41.95 39.61 2.45
CA ILE A 23 -41.91 38.18 2.19
C ILE A 23 -40.47 37.66 2.29
N PHE A 24 -39.50 38.40 1.71
CA PHE A 24 -38.07 38.04 1.81
C PHE A 24 -37.59 38.05 3.27
N VAL A 25 -37.94 39.06 4.06
CA VAL A 25 -37.59 39.14 5.48
C VAL A 25 -38.27 38.04 6.30
N LEU A 26 -39.52 37.68 6.01
CA LEU A 26 -40.22 36.58 6.65
C LEU A 26 -39.65 35.20 6.27
N GLN A 27 -39.23 35.04 5.03
CA GLN A 27 -38.66 33.80 4.53
C GLN A 27 -37.24 33.51 5.07
N PHE A 28 -36.48 34.57 5.42
CA PHE A 28 -35.13 34.46 5.97
C PHE A 28 -34.99 34.81 7.46
N LYS A 29 -36.10 35.07 8.16
CA LYS A 29 -36.09 35.54 9.55
C LYS A 29 -35.56 34.51 10.56
N ASN A 30 -35.50 33.23 10.19
CA ASN A 30 -35.10 32.15 11.09
C ASN A 30 -33.80 31.43 10.67
N ASP A 31 -33.13 31.92 9.62
CA ASP A 31 -31.89 31.26 9.13
C ASP A 31 -30.68 32.10 9.52
N LEU A 32 -29.80 31.51 10.33
CA LEU A 32 -28.49 32.05 10.69
C LEU A 32 -27.40 31.50 9.76
N ILE A 33 -26.63 32.42 9.19
CA ILE A 33 -25.46 32.04 8.39
C ILE A 33 -24.25 32.01 9.33
N ILE A 34 -23.65 30.82 9.48
CA ILE A 34 -22.37 30.66 10.13
C ILE A 34 -21.30 30.82 9.06
N SER A 35 -20.42 31.80 9.24
CA SER A 35 -19.27 32.00 8.38
C SER A 35 -17.98 31.87 9.19
N GLU A 36 -17.16 30.89 8.87
CA GLU A 36 -15.90 30.62 9.55
C GLU A 36 -14.73 30.65 8.57
N LYS A 37 -13.57 31.02 9.10
CA LYS A 37 -12.33 31.02 8.35
C LYS A 37 -11.31 30.12 9.05
N ILE A 38 -10.79 29.12 8.32
CA ILE A 38 -9.75 28.22 8.79
C ILE A 38 -8.56 28.34 7.85
N GLY A 39 -7.51 29.05 8.28
CA GLY A 39 -6.45 29.47 7.38
C GLY A 39 -7.02 30.25 6.20
N SER A 40 -6.78 29.82 4.99
CA SER A 40 -7.32 30.40 3.75
C SER A 40 -8.64 29.78 3.28
N LEU A 41 -9.19 28.77 3.99
CA LEU A 41 -10.53 28.24 3.71
C LEU A 41 -11.62 29.17 4.22
N HIS A 42 -12.64 29.40 3.40
CA HIS A 42 -13.87 30.09 3.78
C HIS A 42 -15.01 29.06 3.84
N ILE A 43 -15.55 28.87 5.03
CA ILE A 43 -16.63 27.91 5.31
C ILE A 43 -17.91 28.68 5.57
N THR A 44 -18.99 28.27 4.91
CA THR A 44 -20.32 28.81 5.18
C THR A 44 -21.32 27.69 5.44
N LEU A 45 -22.06 27.80 6.51
CA LEU A 45 -23.10 26.88 6.93
C LEU A 45 -24.40 27.63 7.17
N LEU A 46 -25.50 26.91 7.17
CA LEU A 46 -26.81 27.47 7.46
C LEU A 46 -27.41 26.75 8.68
N GLU A 47 -27.84 27.54 9.68
CA GLU A 47 -28.62 27.07 10.81
C GLU A 47 -30.06 27.62 10.74
N SER A 48 -31.01 26.80 11.15
CA SER A 48 -32.36 27.28 11.45
C SER A 48 -32.57 27.31 12.94
N VAL A 49 -33.19 28.34 13.41
CA VAL A 49 -33.61 28.47 14.81
C VAL A 49 -35.11 28.21 14.86
N ASN A 50 -35.54 27.24 15.66
CA ASN A 50 -36.97 26.96 15.87
C ASN A 50 -37.61 28.00 16.79
N ASP A 51 -38.92 27.98 16.94
CA ASP A 51 -39.68 28.94 17.80
C ASP A 51 -39.29 28.84 19.28
N GLU A 52 -38.64 27.76 19.71
CA GLU A 52 -38.14 27.55 21.07
C GLU A 52 -36.69 28.03 21.25
N GLY A 53 -36.08 28.62 20.22
CA GLY A 53 -34.72 29.15 20.26
C GLY A 53 -33.63 28.07 20.11
N VAL A 54 -33.99 26.84 19.74
CA VAL A 54 -33.03 25.75 19.50
C VAL A 54 -32.53 25.84 18.07
N SER A 55 -31.20 25.98 17.90
CA SER A 55 -30.58 25.99 16.57
C SER A 55 -30.30 24.55 16.08
N SER A 56 -30.51 24.34 14.78
CA SER A 56 -30.18 23.09 14.10
C SER A 56 -29.54 23.38 12.75
N LEU A 57 -28.48 22.61 12.39
CA LEU A 57 -27.82 22.72 11.09
C LEU A 57 -28.77 22.29 9.98
N LYS A 58 -28.90 23.13 8.95
CA LYS A 58 -29.52 22.75 7.68
C LYS A 58 -28.56 21.97 6.82
N ASN A 59 -29.09 21.19 5.89
CA ASN A 59 -28.27 20.44 4.90
C ASN A 59 -27.68 21.41 3.85
N LYS A 60 -26.90 22.39 4.31
CA LYS A 60 -26.25 23.36 3.44
C LYS A 60 -24.86 23.70 3.98
N MET A 61 -23.84 23.37 3.21
CA MET A 61 -22.46 23.75 3.47
C MET A 61 -21.77 24.23 2.19
N THR A 62 -20.83 25.16 2.34
CA THR A 62 -19.89 25.53 1.30
C THR A 62 -18.49 25.66 1.89
N VAL A 63 -17.48 25.22 1.15
CA VAL A 63 -16.05 25.38 1.48
C VAL A 63 -15.38 25.96 0.26
N SER A 64 -14.94 27.21 0.35
CA SER A 64 -14.32 27.93 -0.77
C SER A 64 -12.83 28.10 -0.53
N PHE A 65 -12.03 27.86 -1.56
CA PHE A 65 -10.59 28.03 -1.57
C PHE A 65 -10.08 28.36 -2.97
N ASN A 66 -9.40 29.48 -3.12
CA ASN A 66 -8.62 29.88 -4.29
C ASN A 66 -9.29 29.59 -5.66
N GLY A 67 -10.52 30.02 -5.85
CA GLY A 67 -11.22 29.91 -7.15
C GLY A 67 -12.13 28.69 -7.28
N ILE A 68 -12.14 27.77 -6.33
CA ILE A 68 -13.05 26.63 -6.29
C ILE A 68 -13.92 26.67 -5.03
N THR A 69 -15.13 26.16 -5.12
CA THR A 69 -16.07 26.02 -4.01
C THR A 69 -16.67 24.63 -4.01
N PHE A 70 -16.44 23.87 -2.96
CA PHE A 70 -17.09 22.59 -2.70
C PHE A 70 -18.38 22.86 -1.92
N SER A 71 -19.47 22.19 -2.26
CA SER A 71 -20.77 22.46 -1.66
C SER A 71 -21.61 21.19 -1.51
N ASN A 72 -22.53 21.25 -0.56
CA ASN A 72 -23.62 20.29 -0.44
C ASN A 72 -24.88 21.03 0.00
N SER A 73 -25.99 20.83 -0.67
CA SER A 73 -27.30 21.39 -0.31
C SER A 73 -28.42 20.48 -0.81
N ASP A 74 -29.65 20.71 -0.41
CA ASP A 74 -30.80 19.95 -0.89
C ASP A 74 -31.03 20.15 -2.39
N GLU A 75 -30.68 21.30 -2.94
CA GLU A 75 -30.81 21.63 -4.37
C GLU A 75 -29.68 21.02 -5.20
N LYS A 76 -28.45 21.05 -4.66
CA LYS A 76 -27.24 20.49 -5.30
C LYS A 76 -26.56 19.54 -4.32
N SER A 77 -27.14 18.35 -4.20
CA SER A 77 -26.69 17.35 -3.23
C SER A 77 -25.56 16.48 -3.78
N GLY A 78 -24.54 16.30 -2.95
CA GLY A 78 -23.65 15.16 -3.07
C GLY A 78 -24.40 13.87 -2.77
N PHE A 79 -23.85 12.75 -3.17
CA PHE A 79 -24.46 11.44 -2.90
C PHE A 79 -23.41 10.36 -2.68
N ILE A 80 -23.80 9.33 -1.95
CA ILE A 80 -23.03 8.12 -1.76
C ILE A 80 -23.79 6.93 -2.38
N THR A 81 -23.04 5.98 -2.94
CA THR A 81 -23.58 4.71 -3.43
C THR A 81 -23.26 3.61 -2.42
N ILE A 82 -24.30 3.09 -1.74
CA ILE A 82 -24.20 2.00 -0.77
C ILE A 82 -25.06 0.84 -1.27
N ASN A 83 -24.46 -0.36 -1.41
CA ASN A 83 -25.16 -1.54 -1.92
C ASN A 83 -25.90 -1.26 -3.25
N ASN A 84 -25.24 -0.57 -4.18
CA ASN A 84 -25.77 -0.12 -5.48
C ASN A 84 -26.97 0.84 -5.41
N LYS A 85 -27.25 1.45 -4.27
CA LYS A 85 -28.30 2.45 -4.10
C LYS A 85 -27.68 3.82 -3.83
N LYS A 86 -28.09 4.82 -4.61
CA LYS A 86 -27.69 6.23 -4.38
C LYS A 86 -28.47 6.82 -3.22
N LYS A 87 -27.78 7.43 -2.29
CA LYS A 87 -28.33 8.19 -1.16
C LYS A 87 -27.75 9.60 -1.13
N PRO A 88 -28.55 10.65 -0.91
CA PRO A 88 -28.05 12.03 -0.78
C PRO A 88 -27.21 12.18 0.49
N LEU A 89 -26.22 13.07 0.45
CA LEU A 89 -25.47 13.48 1.62
C LEU A 89 -26.34 14.42 2.47
N VAL A 90 -26.59 14.08 3.73
CA VAL A 90 -27.36 14.86 4.68
C VAL A 90 -26.44 15.26 5.83
N LEU A 91 -26.10 16.55 5.90
CA LEU A 91 -25.23 17.13 6.93
C LEU A 91 -25.85 16.98 8.33
N GLN A 92 -25.05 16.49 9.29
CA GLN A 92 -25.46 16.32 10.68
C GLN A 92 -24.72 17.28 11.63
N SER A 93 -23.40 17.39 11.45
CA SER A 93 -22.56 18.22 12.28
C SER A 93 -21.30 18.63 11.54
N TRP A 94 -20.61 19.64 12.06
CA TRP A 94 -19.28 20.02 11.63
C TRP A 94 -18.40 20.33 12.83
N GLN A 95 -17.11 20.24 12.66
CA GLN A 95 -16.14 20.57 13.71
C GLN A 95 -14.80 21.01 13.11
N LYS A 96 -14.15 21.93 13.79
CA LYS A 96 -12.74 22.23 13.56
C LYS A 96 -11.92 21.20 14.33
N ILE A 97 -11.06 20.42 13.64
CA ILE A 97 -10.27 19.35 14.26
C ILE A 97 -8.91 19.89 14.71
N GLU A 98 -8.28 20.66 13.84
CA GLU A 98 -6.93 21.23 14.01
C GLU A 98 -6.91 22.66 13.49
N PRO A 99 -5.84 23.45 13.71
CA PRO A 99 -5.79 24.85 13.27
C PRO A 99 -6.12 25.05 11.78
N LEU A 100 -5.80 24.07 10.94
CA LEU A 100 -5.92 24.14 9.47
C LEU A 100 -6.83 23.07 8.88
N SER A 101 -7.66 22.40 9.70
CA SER A 101 -8.51 21.29 9.29
C SER A 101 -9.92 21.41 9.80
N CYS A 102 -10.90 21.00 8.98
CA CYS A 102 -12.31 20.91 9.37
C CYS A 102 -12.93 19.61 8.86
N ARG A 103 -13.92 19.11 9.60
CA ARG A 103 -14.65 17.87 9.35
C ARG A 103 -16.13 18.14 9.29
N PHE A 104 -16.78 17.63 8.26
CA PHE A 104 -18.24 17.63 8.08
C PHE A 104 -18.73 16.19 8.20
N ASN A 105 -19.61 15.94 9.17
CA ASN A 105 -20.21 14.63 9.40
C ASN A 105 -21.58 14.57 8.75
N PHE A 106 -21.84 13.54 7.99
CA PHE A 106 -23.11 13.25 7.30
C PHE A 106 -23.75 11.99 7.87
N LYS A 107 -25.02 11.76 7.54
CA LYS A 107 -25.72 10.50 7.88
C LYS A 107 -24.97 9.28 7.31
N ASP A 108 -25.24 8.11 7.90
CA ASP A 108 -24.68 6.81 7.48
C ASP A 108 -23.16 6.70 7.71
N ASN A 109 -22.62 7.35 8.76
CA ASN A 109 -21.18 7.32 9.13
C ASN A 109 -20.25 7.80 8.01
N ILE A 110 -20.65 8.87 7.33
CA ILE A 110 -19.86 9.49 6.28
C ILE A 110 -19.23 10.76 6.85
N ALA A 111 -17.96 11.03 6.53
CA ALA A 111 -17.36 12.32 6.79
C ALA A 111 -16.54 12.81 5.61
N ILE A 112 -16.49 14.14 5.46
CA ILE A 112 -15.59 14.82 4.51
C ILE A 112 -14.72 15.77 5.32
N ILE A 113 -13.42 15.68 5.13
CA ILE A 113 -12.40 16.43 5.85
C ILE A 113 -11.65 17.29 4.84
N PHE A 114 -11.55 18.59 5.14
CA PHE A 114 -10.72 19.53 4.39
C PHE A 114 -9.51 19.90 5.26
N ASN A 115 -8.32 19.72 4.71
CA ASN A 115 -7.07 19.97 5.40
C ASN A 115 -6.12 20.81 4.53
N LEU A 116 -5.62 21.92 5.07
CA LEU A 116 -4.60 22.75 4.44
C LEU A 116 -3.21 22.35 4.95
N SER A 117 -2.24 22.30 4.06
CA SER A 117 -0.83 22.03 4.41
C SER A 117 -0.19 23.14 5.26
N ASN A 118 -0.63 24.39 5.05
CA ASN A 118 -0.18 25.59 5.78
C ASN A 118 -1.18 26.73 5.62
N ASP A 119 -0.95 27.89 6.23
CA ASP A 119 -1.82 29.09 6.15
C ASP A 119 -1.38 30.07 5.04
N SER A 120 -0.74 29.59 3.97
CA SER A 120 -0.36 30.45 2.85
C SER A 120 -1.43 30.51 1.76
N SER A 121 -1.35 31.51 0.90
CA SER A 121 -2.20 31.62 -0.29
C SER A 121 -1.91 30.53 -1.35
N THR A 122 -0.81 29.83 -1.22
CA THR A 122 -0.38 28.72 -2.09
C THR A 122 -0.43 27.37 -1.37
N ALA A 123 -1.16 27.30 -0.24
CA ALA A 123 -1.34 26.08 0.51
C ALA A 123 -1.96 24.97 -0.36
N HIS A 124 -1.56 23.75 -0.09
CA HIS A 124 -2.18 22.56 -0.67
C HIS A 124 -3.42 22.18 0.15
N LEU A 125 -4.56 21.97 -0.53
CA LEU A 125 -5.78 21.51 0.07
C LEU A 125 -5.98 20.02 -0.21
N THR A 126 -6.01 19.21 0.84
CA THR A 126 -6.41 17.80 0.77
C THR A 126 -7.86 17.66 1.21
N ILE A 127 -8.66 16.95 0.43
CA ILE A 127 -10.06 16.64 0.72
C ILE A 127 -10.13 15.12 0.89
N SER A 128 -10.47 14.65 2.09
CA SER A 128 -10.55 13.23 2.41
C SER A 128 -11.98 12.83 2.72
N ALA A 129 -12.41 11.66 2.21
CA ALA A 129 -13.71 11.09 2.47
C ALA A 129 -13.60 9.84 3.35
N GLU A 130 -14.33 9.80 4.46
CA GLU A 130 -14.55 8.58 5.23
C GLU A 130 -15.90 8.00 4.85
N MET A 131 -15.91 6.73 4.50
CA MET A 131 -17.08 6.04 3.99
C MET A 131 -17.21 4.65 4.65
N PRO A 132 -18.45 4.16 4.88
CA PRO A 132 -18.66 2.79 5.33
C PRO A 132 -18.12 1.79 4.31
N SER A 133 -17.69 0.61 4.78
CA SER A 133 -17.02 -0.41 3.95
C SER A 133 -17.86 -0.92 2.77
N ASN A 134 -19.19 -0.88 2.89
CA ASN A 134 -20.14 -1.28 1.84
C ASN A 134 -20.51 -0.16 0.85
N ALA A 135 -19.83 1.00 0.93
CA ALA A 135 -19.98 2.06 -0.06
C ALA A 135 -19.02 1.82 -1.23
N SER A 136 -19.50 2.00 -2.46
CA SER A 136 -18.67 1.91 -3.67
C SER A 136 -18.09 3.26 -4.09
N SER A 137 -18.85 4.34 -3.94
CA SER A 137 -18.44 5.70 -4.34
C SER A 137 -19.18 6.78 -3.56
N LEU A 138 -18.50 7.92 -3.38
CA LEU A 138 -19.08 9.16 -2.83
C LEU A 138 -18.78 10.29 -3.82
N TYR A 139 -19.77 11.15 -4.07
CA TYR A 139 -19.66 12.29 -4.96
C TYR A 139 -19.92 13.59 -4.22
N LEU A 140 -18.96 14.52 -4.31
CA LEU A 140 -19.05 15.86 -3.70
C LEU A 140 -19.16 16.91 -4.81
N PRO A 141 -20.21 17.75 -4.82
CA PRO A 141 -20.35 18.83 -5.78
C PRO A 141 -19.29 19.91 -5.60
N TYR A 142 -18.84 20.46 -6.73
CA TYR A 142 -18.01 21.66 -6.77
C TYR A 142 -18.52 22.67 -7.79
N SER A 143 -18.01 23.89 -7.71
CA SER A 143 -18.22 24.95 -8.67
C SER A 143 -17.03 25.90 -8.69
N LEU A 144 -16.83 26.60 -9.79
CA LEU A 144 -15.81 27.63 -9.88
C LEU A 144 -16.35 28.94 -9.29
N SER A 145 -15.48 29.65 -8.58
CA SER A 145 -15.76 30.99 -8.09
C SER A 145 -15.77 32.01 -9.24
N SER A 146 -16.43 33.15 -9.06
CA SER A 146 -16.45 34.21 -10.04
C SER A 146 -15.02 34.65 -10.42
N GLY A 147 -14.70 34.63 -11.71
CA GLY A 147 -13.37 34.97 -12.25
C GLY A 147 -12.38 33.80 -12.30
N ALA A 148 -12.76 32.60 -11.91
CA ALA A 148 -11.99 31.39 -12.18
C ALA A 148 -12.46 30.73 -13.47
N THR A 149 -11.54 30.17 -14.25
CA THR A 149 -11.80 29.52 -15.54
C THR A 149 -11.06 28.19 -15.63
N ILE A 150 -11.67 27.22 -16.30
CA ILE A 150 -10.99 25.97 -16.63
C ILE A 150 -9.98 26.23 -17.76
N LEU A 151 -8.72 25.86 -17.52
CA LEU A 151 -7.65 25.96 -18.51
C LEU A 151 -7.49 24.65 -19.27
N GLN A 152 -7.56 23.52 -18.56
CA GLN A 152 -7.49 22.16 -19.08
C GLN A 152 -8.32 21.23 -18.19
N GLN A 153 -8.94 20.20 -18.78
CA GLN A 153 -9.74 19.21 -18.06
C GLN A 153 -9.54 17.82 -18.64
N SER A 154 -9.42 16.83 -17.75
CA SER A 154 -9.51 15.39 -18.01
C SER A 154 -10.48 14.75 -17.00
N ASP A 155 -10.70 13.43 -17.10
CA ASP A 155 -11.59 12.71 -16.19
C ASP A 155 -11.12 12.71 -14.72
N THR A 156 -9.82 12.95 -14.47
CA THR A 156 -9.23 12.90 -13.12
C THR A 156 -8.57 14.20 -12.72
N LYS A 157 -8.52 15.21 -13.60
CA LYS A 157 -7.75 16.43 -13.42
C LYS A 157 -8.43 17.64 -14.04
N ILE A 158 -8.48 18.75 -13.31
CA ILE A 158 -8.88 20.06 -13.83
C ILE A 158 -7.83 21.11 -13.44
N GLN A 159 -7.32 21.83 -14.44
CA GLN A 159 -6.52 23.03 -14.22
C GLN A 159 -7.41 24.27 -14.23
N ILE A 160 -7.31 25.07 -13.18
CA ILE A 160 -8.14 26.25 -12.94
C ILE A 160 -7.26 27.48 -12.86
N GLY A 161 -7.46 28.42 -13.79
CA GLY A 161 -6.88 29.75 -13.71
C GLY A 161 -7.72 30.63 -12.80
N SER A 162 -7.12 31.22 -11.77
CA SER A 162 -7.76 32.18 -10.90
C SER A 162 -6.84 33.37 -10.63
N LYS A 163 -7.22 34.56 -11.10
CA LYS A 163 -6.43 35.80 -11.04
C LYS A 163 -5.11 35.63 -11.84
N LYS A 164 -3.95 35.62 -11.16
CA LYS A 164 -2.62 35.46 -11.75
C LYS A 164 -2.02 34.06 -11.51
N ASN A 165 -2.76 33.21 -10.82
CA ASN A 165 -2.28 31.92 -10.37
C ASN A 165 -3.05 30.79 -11.05
N SER A 166 -2.39 29.67 -11.26
CA SER A 166 -3.03 28.45 -11.72
C SER A 166 -3.08 27.43 -10.59
N TRP A 167 -4.17 26.69 -10.55
CA TRP A 167 -4.48 25.69 -9.53
C TRP A 167 -4.86 24.40 -10.22
N GLU A 168 -4.63 23.30 -9.58
CA GLU A 168 -4.95 21.99 -10.12
C GLU A 168 -5.75 21.17 -9.12
N LEU A 169 -6.94 20.72 -9.55
CA LEU A 169 -7.76 19.75 -8.84
C LEU A 169 -7.51 18.37 -9.40
N SER A 170 -7.20 17.40 -8.55
CA SER A 170 -7.11 15.98 -8.90
C SER A 170 -7.98 15.15 -7.98
N ALA A 171 -8.71 14.18 -8.55
CA ALA A 171 -9.56 13.23 -7.83
C ALA A 171 -9.66 11.92 -8.61
N ASN A 172 -10.26 10.89 -8.01
CA ASN A 172 -10.46 9.60 -8.67
C ASN A 172 -11.28 9.70 -9.98
N ASP A 173 -12.27 10.59 -10.00
CA ASP A 173 -13.08 10.92 -11.17
C ASP A 173 -13.64 12.34 -10.98
N ILE A 174 -13.60 13.15 -12.04
CA ILE A 174 -14.04 14.54 -12.02
C ILE A 174 -15.06 14.73 -13.14
N GLY A 175 -16.34 14.76 -12.77
CA GLY A 175 -17.42 15.13 -13.67
C GLY A 175 -17.54 16.65 -13.83
N GLU A 176 -18.54 17.10 -14.59
CA GLU A 176 -18.79 18.53 -14.85
C GLU A 176 -18.93 19.36 -13.57
N ASP A 177 -19.54 18.83 -12.53
CA ASP A 177 -19.86 19.54 -11.31
C ASP A 177 -19.64 18.75 -10.00
N LYS A 178 -18.99 17.58 -10.06
CA LYS A 178 -18.74 16.72 -8.89
C LYS A 178 -17.41 15.98 -8.99
N ILE A 179 -16.75 15.84 -7.84
CA ILE A 179 -15.61 14.94 -7.68
C ILE A 179 -16.05 13.64 -7.03
N ALA A 180 -15.39 12.53 -7.38
CA ALA A 180 -15.69 11.21 -6.85
C ALA A 180 -14.58 10.70 -5.92
N PHE A 181 -14.99 10.01 -4.86
CA PHE A 181 -14.14 9.24 -3.97
C PHE A 181 -14.58 7.77 -4.02
N THR A 182 -13.65 6.84 -3.91
CA THR A 182 -13.90 5.41 -3.85
C THR A 182 -13.26 4.79 -2.61
N GLN A 183 -13.51 3.51 -2.32
CA GLN A 183 -12.84 2.83 -1.21
C GLN A 183 -11.31 2.75 -1.39
N ARG A 184 -10.84 2.75 -2.64
CA ARG A 184 -9.41 2.70 -2.96
C ARG A 184 -8.75 4.08 -2.94
N GLU A 185 -9.44 5.08 -3.48
CA GLU A 185 -8.96 6.47 -3.54
C GLU A 185 -9.94 7.36 -2.78
N LYS A 186 -9.63 7.64 -1.52
CA LYS A 186 -10.46 8.41 -0.58
C LYS A 186 -10.08 9.89 -0.50
N THR A 187 -9.14 10.34 -1.33
CA THR A 187 -8.61 11.70 -1.29
C THR A 187 -8.71 12.38 -2.64
N ALA A 188 -8.95 13.69 -2.59
CA ALA A 188 -8.78 14.59 -3.72
C ALA A 188 -7.83 15.72 -3.28
N HIS A 189 -7.15 16.33 -4.22
CA HIS A 189 -6.14 17.34 -3.96
C HIS A 189 -6.39 18.57 -4.80
N TYR A 190 -6.20 19.75 -4.21
CA TYR A 190 -6.25 21.02 -4.91
C TYR A 190 -5.01 21.82 -4.56
N SER A 191 -4.11 21.98 -5.54
CA SER A 191 -2.76 22.50 -5.36
C SER A 191 -2.51 23.73 -6.21
N TYR A 192 -1.69 24.64 -5.69
CA TYR A 192 -1.09 25.71 -6.49
C TYR A 192 -0.15 25.10 -7.52
N PHE A 193 -0.27 25.51 -8.76
CA PHE A 193 0.54 25.03 -9.87
C PHE A 193 1.43 26.16 -10.39
N ASP A 194 2.73 26.01 -10.23
CA ASP A 194 3.74 26.94 -10.72
C ASP A 194 4.71 26.21 -11.64
N TYR A 195 4.52 26.38 -12.94
CA TYR A 195 5.36 25.76 -13.97
C TYR A 195 6.84 26.18 -13.93
N THR A 196 7.18 27.20 -13.13
CA THR A 196 8.54 27.73 -13.04
C THR A 196 9.36 27.13 -11.91
N LYS A 197 8.74 26.37 -11.00
CA LYS A 197 9.43 25.73 -9.88
C LYS A 197 10.04 24.39 -10.25
N ALA A 198 11.15 24.04 -9.56
CA ALA A 198 11.71 22.71 -9.61
C ALA A 198 10.65 21.66 -9.25
N PHE A 199 10.76 20.47 -9.82
CA PHE A 199 9.85 19.36 -9.55
C PHE A 199 9.79 19.05 -8.04
N SER A 200 8.57 18.80 -7.55
CA SER A 200 8.33 18.27 -6.20
C SER A 200 7.25 17.21 -6.22
N PHE A 201 7.26 16.30 -5.24
CA PHE A 201 6.26 15.23 -5.11
C PHE A 201 4.84 15.76 -4.86
N GLU A 202 4.68 16.97 -4.37
CA GLU A 202 3.37 17.61 -4.23
C GLU A 202 2.68 17.84 -5.60
N GLN A 203 3.47 18.06 -6.64
CA GLN A 203 2.95 18.34 -7.99
C GLN A 203 2.33 17.12 -8.67
N VAL A 204 2.72 15.89 -8.26
CA VAL A 204 2.23 14.66 -8.92
C VAL A 204 0.80 14.27 -8.55
N ALA A 205 0.21 14.94 -7.57
CA ALA A 205 -1.15 14.63 -7.10
C ALA A 205 -2.22 14.69 -8.23
N SER A 206 -1.93 15.41 -9.29
CA SER A 206 -2.83 15.69 -10.41
C SER A 206 -2.68 14.75 -11.61
N PHE A 207 -1.68 13.86 -11.61
CA PHE A 207 -1.45 12.97 -12.75
C PHE A 207 -2.23 11.67 -12.62
N ASP A 208 -2.88 11.23 -13.68
CA ASP A 208 -3.63 9.96 -13.72
C ASP A 208 -2.73 8.78 -13.34
N GLY A 209 -1.48 8.80 -13.82
CA GLY A 209 -0.48 7.79 -13.46
C GLY A 209 -0.12 7.72 -11.97
N ALA A 210 -0.48 8.71 -11.15
CA ALA A 210 -0.30 8.71 -9.71
C ALA A 210 -1.44 8.01 -8.95
N SER A 211 -2.52 7.62 -9.65
CA SER A 211 -3.69 6.97 -9.05
C SER A 211 -3.42 5.50 -8.69
N ASP A 212 -4.14 4.99 -7.70
CA ASP A 212 -4.11 3.58 -7.33
C ASP A 212 -4.70 2.67 -8.40
N THR A 213 -5.75 3.15 -9.08
CA THR A 213 -6.40 2.44 -10.18
C THR A 213 -5.44 2.20 -11.34
N GLN A 214 -4.68 3.23 -11.74
CA GLN A 214 -3.72 3.08 -12.83
C GLN A 214 -2.57 2.14 -12.46
N LEU A 215 -2.07 2.22 -11.22
CA LEU A 215 -1.09 1.25 -10.74
C LEU A 215 -1.63 -0.17 -10.82
N LEU A 216 -2.84 -0.41 -10.34
CA LEU A 216 -3.46 -1.74 -10.41
C LEU A 216 -3.55 -2.26 -11.85
N ASN A 217 -3.98 -1.41 -12.79
CA ASN A 217 -4.05 -1.77 -14.21
C ASN A 217 -2.66 -2.15 -14.76
N SER A 218 -1.62 -1.39 -14.43
CA SER A 218 -0.24 -1.69 -14.85
C SER A 218 0.25 -3.02 -14.27
N LEU A 219 -0.09 -3.33 -13.01
CA LEU A 219 0.28 -4.60 -12.38
C LEU A 219 -0.46 -5.79 -12.98
N ILE A 220 -1.75 -5.64 -13.31
CA ILE A 220 -2.53 -6.67 -14.02
C ILE A 220 -1.91 -6.94 -15.39
N GLN A 221 -1.55 -5.89 -16.13
CA GLN A 221 -0.92 -6.03 -17.44
C GLN A 221 0.46 -6.70 -17.35
N LEU A 222 1.29 -6.30 -16.38
CA LEU A 222 2.59 -6.95 -16.13
C LEU A 222 2.42 -8.44 -15.88
N LYS A 223 1.48 -8.82 -15.02
CA LYS A 223 1.18 -10.22 -14.70
C LYS A 223 0.72 -11.00 -15.93
N GLN A 224 -0.19 -10.42 -16.73
CA GLN A 224 -0.68 -11.05 -17.96
C GLN A 224 0.44 -11.24 -18.98
N ASN A 225 1.31 -10.23 -19.16
CA ASN A 225 2.45 -10.31 -20.05
C ASN A 225 3.46 -11.37 -19.59
N LEU A 226 3.75 -11.46 -18.28
CA LEU A 226 4.60 -12.50 -17.72
C LEU A 226 4.07 -13.91 -18.03
N ILE A 227 2.78 -14.13 -17.76
CA ILE A 227 2.14 -15.43 -17.98
C ILE A 227 2.16 -15.79 -19.47
N SER A 228 1.69 -14.89 -20.35
CA SER A 228 1.62 -15.15 -21.79
C SER A 228 2.99 -15.35 -22.43
N SER A 229 3.99 -14.57 -22.01
CA SER A 229 5.39 -14.72 -22.50
C SER A 229 5.97 -16.08 -22.09
N PHE A 230 5.73 -16.51 -20.85
CA PHE A 230 6.19 -17.82 -20.39
C PHE A 230 5.47 -18.98 -21.11
N GLU A 231 4.16 -18.87 -21.31
CA GLU A 231 3.37 -19.91 -21.98
C GLU A 231 3.66 -20.04 -23.48
N SER A 232 4.22 -18.99 -24.10
CA SER A 232 4.65 -19.02 -25.49
C SER A 232 6.02 -19.72 -25.72
N LEU A 233 6.72 -20.10 -24.64
CA LEU A 233 8.02 -20.76 -24.74
C LEU A 233 7.89 -22.18 -25.31
N ASN A 234 8.89 -22.57 -26.10
CA ASN A 234 9.03 -23.93 -26.55
C ASN A 234 9.57 -24.85 -25.43
N SER A 235 9.25 -26.13 -25.47
CA SER A 235 9.67 -27.11 -24.46
C SER A 235 11.20 -27.25 -24.30
N GLU A 236 11.98 -26.83 -25.31
CA GLU A 236 13.43 -26.84 -25.32
C GLU A 236 14.08 -25.56 -24.82
N THR A 237 13.29 -24.53 -24.56
CA THR A 237 13.81 -23.24 -24.12
C THR A 237 14.43 -23.35 -22.72
N VAL A 238 15.67 -22.87 -22.60
CA VAL A 238 16.34 -22.76 -21.31
C VAL A 238 15.78 -21.55 -20.58
N ILE A 239 15.22 -21.77 -19.40
CA ILE A 239 14.66 -20.72 -18.55
C ILE A 239 15.53 -20.48 -17.32
N SER A 240 15.55 -19.28 -16.81
CA SER A 240 16.17 -18.92 -15.54
C SER A 240 15.28 -19.33 -14.35
N GLU A 241 15.87 -19.40 -13.16
CA GLU A 241 15.12 -19.70 -11.94
C GLU A 241 14.11 -18.61 -11.62
N GLN A 242 14.47 -17.33 -11.83
CA GLN A 242 13.58 -16.21 -11.62
C GLN A 242 12.34 -16.26 -12.53
N GLU A 243 12.50 -16.64 -13.80
CA GLU A 243 11.39 -16.81 -14.74
C GLU A 243 10.43 -17.91 -14.28
N ALA A 244 10.97 -19.07 -13.86
CA ALA A 244 10.16 -20.17 -13.35
C ALA A 244 9.41 -19.78 -12.08
N VAL A 245 10.08 -19.16 -11.12
CA VAL A 245 9.52 -18.77 -9.82
C VAL A 245 8.43 -17.71 -9.97
N SER A 246 8.70 -16.66 -10.75
CA SER A 246 7.72 -15.58 -10.98
C SER A 246 6.48 -16.09 -11.72
N TYR A 247 6.65 -16.97 -12.72
CA TYR A 247 5.54 -17.58 -13.44
C TYR A 247 4.66 -18.44 -12.51
N VAL A 248 5.29 -19.35 -11.74
CA VAL A 248 4.54 -20.24 -10.82
C VAL A 248 3.79 -19.40 -9.78
N ALA A 249 4.42 -18.38 -9.19
CA ALA A 249 3.76 -17.51 -8.24
C ALA A 249 2.58 -16.76 -8.86
N ALA A 250 2.74 -16.22 -10.07
CA ALA A 250 1.69 -15.48 -10.78
C ALA A 250 0.48 -16.35 -11.12
N MET A 251 0.70 -17.57 -11.56
CA MET A 251 -0.36 -18.54 -11.87
C MET A 251 -1.06 -19.04 -10.60
N SER A 252 -0.30 -19.26 -9.52
CA SER A 252 -0.83 -19.77 -8.25
C SER A 252 -1.83 -18.82 -7.63
N GLU A 253 -1.62 -17.52 -7.74
CA GLU A 253 -2.55 -16.47 -7.29
C GLU A 253 -3.91 -16.53 -8.03
N THR A 254 -3.95 -17.19 -9.19
CA THR A 254 -5.20 -17.45 -9.93
C THR A 254 -5.77 -18.87 -9.69
N GLY A 255 -5.27 -19.59 -8.68
CA GLY A 255 -5.70 -20.95 -8.36
C GLY A 255 -5.11 -22.05 -9.27
N LYS A 256 -4.11 -21.73 -10.10
CA LYS A 256 -3.57 -22.65 -11.10
C LYS A 256 -2.18 -23.19 -10.75
N PHE A 257 -1.92 -23.46 -9.46
CA PHE A 257 -0.62 -23.93 -9.00
C PHE A 257 -0.15 -25.21 -9.70
N THR A 258 -0.99 -26.24 -9.74
CA THR A 258 -0.61 -27.54 -10.35
C THR A 258 -0.31 -27.38 -11.84
N GLU A 259 -1.14 -26.66 -12.57
CA GLU A 259 -0.96 -26.37 -14.00
C GLU A 259 0.37 -25.64 -14.23
N ALA A 260 0.68 -24.64 -13.40
CA ALA A 260 1.95 -23.91 -13.47
C ALA A 260 3.16 -24.81 -13.23
N ILE A 261 3.11 -25.66 -12.19
CA ILE A 261 4.17 -26.63 -11.90
C ILE A 261 4.38 -27.59 -13.08
N GLU A 262 3.31 -28.10 -13.70
CA GLU A 262 3.40 -29.01 -14.85
C GLU A 262 4.02 -28.33 -16.07
N LYS A 263 3.68 -27.06 -16.31
CA LYS A 263 4.15 -26.27 -17.45
C LYS A 263 5.67 -25.97 -17.41
N VAL A 264 6.26 -25.85 -16.22
CA VAL A 264 7.70 -25.59 -16.09
C VAL A 264 8.48 -26.76 -16.72
N PRO A 265 9.47 -26.49 -17.63
CA PRO A 265 10.23 -27.53 -18.33
C PRO A 265 10.92 -28.52 -17.40
N SER A 266 10.89 -29.80 -17.76
CA SER A 266 11.55 -30.85 -16.98
C SER A 266 13.07 -30.72 -16.95
N SER A 267 13.68 -30.10 -17.97
CA SER A 267 15.09 -29.70 -17.99
C SER A 267 15.43 -28.75 -16.82
N PHE A 268 14.59 -27.75 -16.57
CA PHE A 268 14.77 -26.87 -15.43
C PHE A 268 14.59 -27.62 -14.09
N LYS A 269 13.52 -28.41 -13.93
CA LYS A 269 13.24 -29.16 -12.69
C LYS A 269 14.39 -30.08 -12.28
N LYS A 270 15.11 -30.65 -13.26
CA LYS A 270 16.26 -31.54 -13.05
C LYS A 270 17.61 -30.81 -13.00
N ASN A 271 17.62 -29.50 -13.24
CA ASN A 271 18.85 -28.73 -13.30
C ASN A 271 19.51 -28.62 -11.92
N SER A 272 20.78 -28.97 -11.84
CA SER A 272 21.58 -28.88 -10.62
C SER A 272 21.97 -27.44 -10.25
N SER A 273 21.81 -26.48 -11.16
CA SER A 273 22.10 -25.06 -10.91
C SER A 273 20.96 -24.29 -10.25
N ARG A 274 19.82 -24.92 -9.98
CA ARG A 274 18.75 -24.33 -9.18
C ARG A 274 19.25 -23.98 -7.78
N THR A 275 18.76 -22.87 -7.25
CA THR A 275 19.07 -22.40 -5.90
C THR A 275 17.88 -22.63 -4.95
N PHE A 276 18.01 -22.17 -3.71
CA PHE A 276 16.94 -22.25 -2.73
C PHE A 276 15.66 -21.50 -3.16
N LEU A 277 15.75 -20.53 -4.07
CA LEU A 277 14.60 -19.71 -4.46
C LEU A 277 13.45 -20.55 -5.01
N SER A 278 13.74 -21.63 -5.76
CA SER A 278 12.71 -22.53 -6.28
C SER A 278 12.42 -23.73 -5.37
N ALA A 279 13.01 -23.78 -4.16
CA ALA A 279 12.83 -24.90 -3.23
C ALA A 279 11.36 -25.18 -2.89
N PRO A 280 10.49 -24.18 -2.65
CA PRO A 280 9.10 -24.45 -2.29
C PRO A 280 8.27 -25.13 -3.39
N TYR A 281 8.71 -25.10 -4.63
CA TYR A 281 7.94 -25.63 -5.76
C TYR A 281 8.38 -27.03 -6.23
N PHE A 282 9.66 -27.37 -6.07
CA PHE A 282 10.23 -28.55 -6.71
C PHE A 282 11.06 -29.37 -5.71
N ASN A 283 11.21 -30.66 -6.01
CA ASN A 283 12.07 -31.58 -5.25
C ASN A 283 13.54 -31.11 -5.16
N THR A 284 14.39 -31.86 -4.45
CA THR A 284 15.79 -31.54 -4.10
C THR A 284 15.93 -30.63 -2.85
N LEU A 285 14.95 -30.67 -1.95
CA LEU A 285 14.91 -29.85 -0.74
C LEU A 285 16.16 -29.99 0.15
N PRO A 286 16.78 -31.18 0.34
CA PRO A 286 18.02 -31.30 1.12
C PRO A 286 19.17 -30.44 0.59
N LYS A 287 19.36 -30.39 -0.74
CA LYS A 287 20.37 -29.54 -1.39
C LYS A 287 19.98 -28.05 -1.27
N MET A 288 18.73 -27.73 -1.55
CA MET A 288 18.25 -26.35 -1.48
C MET A 288 18.35 -25.77 -0.07
N ASN A 289 18.19 -26.59 0.97
CA ASN A 289 18.43 -26.19 2.34
C ASN A 289 19.90 -25.81 2.60
N GLU A 290 20.85 -26.53 2.02
CA GLU A 290 22.27 -26.17 2.12
C GLU A 290 22.57 -24.85 1.41
N ASP A 291 22.01 -24.66 0.22
CA ASP A 291 22.12 -23.40 -0.52
C ASP A 291 21.51 -22.22 0.27
N LEU A 292 20.35 -22.43 0.91
CA LEU A 292 19.70 -21.41 1.73
C LEU A 292 20.54 -21.05 2.95
N LYS A 293 21.10 -22.03 3.64
CA LYS A 293 22.00 -21.77 4.79
C LYS A 293 23.24 -21.00 4.35
N SER A 294 23.87 -21.39 3.25
CA SER A 294 25.00 -20.67 2.69
C SER A 294 24.63 -19.23 2.27
N TYR A 295 23.40 -19.02 1.84
CA TYR A 295 22.90 -17.67 1.55
C TYR A 295 22.76 -16.83 2.83
N LEU A 296 22.21 -17.38 3.92
CA LEU A 296 22.08 -16.67 5.20
C LEU A 296 23.45 -16.37 5.83
N GLU A 297 24.43 -17.24 5.72
CA GLU A 297 25.83 -16.99 6.12
C GLU A 297 26.45 -15.85 5.31
N ARG A 298 26.14 -15.76 4.01
CA ARG A 298 26.54 -14.59 3.20
C ARG A 298 25.88 -13.31 3.66
N CYS A 299 24.60 -13.34 4.04
CA CYS A 299 23.92 -12.17 4.62
C CYS A 299 24.62 -11.70 5.91
N GLU A 300 25.03 -12.63 6.79
CA GLU A 300 25.80 -12.30 7.99
C GLU A 300 27.11 -11.59 7.65
N THR A 301 27.85 -12.14 6.67
CA THR A 301 29.10 -11.55 6.19
C THR A 301 28.91 -10.16 5.61
N LEU A 302 27.86 -9.98 4.78
CA LEU A 302 27.51 -8.68 4.19
C LEU A 302 27.16 -7.65 5.27
N VAL A 303 26.33 -8.02 6.25
CA VAL A 303 25.94 -7.15 7.36
C VAL A 303 27.17 -6.77 8.20
N SER A 304 28.02 -7.73 8.53
CA SER A 304 29.25 -7.47 9.32
C SER A 304 30.20 -6.52 8.59
N TYR A 305 30.42 -6.76 7.30
CA TYR A 305 31.25 -5.89 6.45
C TYR A 305 30.66 -4.49 6.32
N ALA A 306 29.35 -4.40 6.06
CA ALA A 306 28.65 -3.12 5.92
C ALA A 306 28.64 -2.31 7.24
N ALA A 307 28.43 -2.97 8.38
CA ALA A 307 28.49 -2.36 9.71
C ALA A 307 29.89 -1.77 10.01
N THR A 308 30.95 -2.47 9.58
CA THR A 308 32.32 -2.01 9.79
C THR A 308 32.67 -0.83 8.87
N ASN A 309 32.30 -0.90 7.59
CA ASN A 309 32.74 0.01 6.54
C ASN A 309 31.68 1.05 6.14
N SER A 310 30.56 1.15 6.86
CA SER A 310 29.45 2.06 6.57
C SER A 310 28.95 1.94 5.12
N LYS A 311 28.80 0.69 4.63
CA LYS A 311 28.30 0.42 3.28
C LYS A 311 26.78 0.29 3.28
N THR A 312 26.15 0.79 2.22
CA THR A 312 24.69 0.83 2.08
C THR A 312 24.14 -0.12 1.00
N ASP A 313 24.99 -0.79 0.24
CA ASP A 313 24.61 -1.79 -0.77
C ASP A 313 23.92 -3.02 -0.16
N VAL A 314 24.23 -3.35 1.09
CA VAL A 314 23.58 -4.43 1.84
C VAL A 314 22.06 -4.30 1.89
N PHE A 315 21.51 -3.09 1.89
CA PHE A 315 20.05 -2.85 1.92
C PHE A 315 19.34 -3.22 0.61
N THR A 316 20.07 -3.55 -0.44
CA THR A 316 19.51 -4.05 -1.71
C THR A 316 19.53 -5.58 -1.83
N ALA A 317 20.12 -6.28 -0.84
CA ALA A 317 20.23 -7.73 -0.86
C ALA A 317 18.84 -8.40 -0.64
N LEU A 318 18.61 -9.49 -1.37
CA LEU A 318 17.37 -10.27 -1.27
C LEU A 318 17.20 -10.81 0.16
N TYR A 319 15.99 -10.73 0.72
CA TYR A 319 15.64 -11.20 2.08
C TYR A 319 16.51 -10.64 3.22
N ILE A 320 17.19 -9.52 3.01
CA ILE A 320 18.02 -8.94 4.07
C ILE A 320 17.22 -8.51 5.30
N THR A 321 15.99 -8.03 5.10
CA THR A 321 15.08 -7.68 6.20
C THR A 321 14.71 -8.92 7.02
N ASP A 322 14.43 -10.04 6.35
CA ASP A 322 14.11 -11.30 7.03
C ASP A 322 15.29 -11.79 7.85
N TYR A 323 16.51 -11.73 7.30
CA TYR A 323 17.73 -12.03 8.02
C TYR A 323 17.90 -11.15 9.28
N MET A 324 17.66 -9.84 9.16
CA MET A 324 17.73 -8.92 10.30
C MET A 324 16.69 -9.27 11.37
N CYS A 325 15.46 -9.61 10.94
CA CYS A 325 14.39 -10.01 11.85
C CYS A 325 14.64 -11.35 12.54
N MET A 326 15.35 -12.28 11.91
CA MET A 326 15.77 -13.54 12.55
C MET A 326 16.83 -13.34 13.64
N HIS A 327 17.61 -12.24 13.56
CA HIS A 327 18.74 -11.96 14.46
C HIS A 327 18.65 -10.58 15.12
N PRO A 328 17.53 -10.21 15.78
CA PRO A 328 17.29 -8.83 16.27
C PRO A 328 18.28 -8.39 17.33
N GLY A 329 18.89 -9.33 18.06
CA GLY A 329 19.92 -9.07 19.07
C GLY A 329 21.35 -8.92 18.50
N SER A 330 21.55 -9.07 17.18
CA SER A 330 22.89 -9.00 16.58
C SER A 330 23.50 -7.61 16.71
N LYS A 331 24.71 -7.55 17.29
CA LYS A 331 25.47 -6.30 17.42
C LYS A 331 25.78 -5.69 16.04
N ASN A 332 26.08 -6.50 15.03
CA ASN A 332 26.40 -6.02 13.69
C ASN A 332 25.19 -5.38 13.01
N ILE A 333 24.00 -5.98 13.14
CA ILE A 333 22.74 -5.40 12.64
C ILE A 333 22.47 -4.07 13.31
N ASN A 334 22.50 -4.02 14.65
CA ASN A 334 22.28 -2.79 15.39
C ASN A 334 23.28 -1.69 15.00
N THR A 335 24.57 -2.02 14.91
CA THR A 335 25.60 -1.07 14.48
C THR A 335 25.40 -0.59 13.05
N LEU A 336 24.99 -1.48 12.12
CA LEU A 336 24.70 -1.12 10.73
C LEU A 336 23.58 -0.09 10.66
N LEU A 337 22.43 -0.37 11.32
CA LEU A 337 21.27 0.51 11.30
C LEU A 337 21.58 1.88 11.92
N GLU A 338 22.24 1.90 13.08
CA GLU A 338 22.64 3.14 13.79
C GLU A 338 23.62 3.98 12.97
N LYS A 339 24.62 3.36 12.35
CA LYS A 339 25.56 4.09 11.48
C LYS A 339 24.89 4.62 10.22
N THR A 340 23.97 3.82 9.62
CA THR A 340 23.23 4.25 8.42
C THR A 340 22.37 5.47 8.72
N ALA A 341 21.75 5.54 9.89
CA ALA A 341 20.94 6.68 10.31
C ALA A 341 21.73 8.01 10.41
N LEU A 342 23.04 7.94 10.53
CA LEU A 342 23.93 9.10 10.64
C LEU A 342 24.60 9.49 9.30
N LEU A 343 24.32 8.74 8.22
CA LEU A 343 24.93 9.04 6.93
C LEU A 343 24.30 10.29 6.29
N ASP A 344 25.13 11.02 5.57
CA ASP A 344 24.68 12.07 4.68
C ASP A 344 23.95 11.45 3.48
N ALA A 345 22.63 11.66 3.39
CA ALA A 345 21.77 11.08 2.35
C ALA A 345 22.23 11.44 0.93
N GLU A 346 22.81 12.64 0.73
CA GLU A 346 23.30 13.06 -0.58
C GLU A 346 24.44 12.16 -1.11
N LYS A 347 25.16 11.47 -0.22
CA LYS A 347 26.25 10.55 -0.56
C LYS A 347 25.80 9.11 -0.76
N ILE A 348 24.56 8.77 -0.40
CA ILE A 348 24.01 7.42 -0.59
C ILE A 348 23.56 7.28 -2.04
N PRO A 349 23.99 6.26 -2.83
CA PRO A 349 23.45 6.01 -4.15
C PRO A 349 21.92 5.86 -4.11
N VAL A 350 21.21 6.38 -5.11
CA VAL A 350 19.73 6.45 -5.09
C VAL A 350 19.06 5.07 -4.97
N LEU A 351 19.66 4.04 -5.57
CA LEU A 351 19.16 2.66 -5.43
C LEU A 351 19.35 2.11 -4.02
N HIS A 352 20.48 2.44 -3.35
CA HIS A 352 20.68 2.06 -1.95
C HIS A 352 19.74 2.83 -1.02
N ALA A 353 19.48 4.10 -1.32
CA ALA A 353 18.50 4.93 -0.60
C ALA A 353 17.10 4.28 -0.66
N ALA A 354 16.65 3.84 -1.84
CA ALA A 354 15.41 3.07 -1.99
C ALA A 354 15.44 1.73 -1.23
N GLY A 355 16.59 1.05 -1.20
CA GLY A 355 16.80 -0.15 -0.40
C GLY A 355 16.61 0.11 1.10
N ILE A 356 17.15 1.20 1.63
CA ILE A 356 16.98 1.62 3.03
C ILE A 356 15.50 1.87 3.34
N LEU A 357 14.76 2.60 2.48
CA LEU A 357 13.32 2.82 2.66
C LEU A 357 12.52 1.52 2.62
N SER A 358 12.89 0.58 1.74
CA SER A 358 12.25 -0.74 1.66
C SER A 358 12.47 -1.54 2.93
N VAL A 359 13.72 -1.61 3.43
CA VAL A 359 14.06 -2.29 4.68
C VAL A 359 13.37 -1.62 5.87
N TYR A 360 13.38 -0.29 5.95
CA TYR A 360 12.65 0.45 6.99
C TYR A 360 11.17 0.06 7.00
N SER A 361 10.53 0.09 5.83
CA SER A 361 9.11 -0.21 5.68
C SER A 361 8.77 -1.65 6.08
N GLU A 362 9.63 -2.61 5.73
CA GLU A 362 9.46 -4.01 6.11
C GLU A 362 9.71 -4.23 7.60
N LEU A 363 10.70 -3.54 8.17
CA LEU A 363 10.98 -3.61 9.61
C LEU A 363 9.83 -3.01 10.44
N ILE A 364 9.18 -1.93 10.02
CA ILE A 364 8.01 -1.37 10.73
C ILE A 364 6.93 -2.43 10.93
N GLU A 365 6.71 -3.29 9.93
CA GLU A 365 5.71 -4.36 9.98
C GLU A 365 6.18 -5.57 10.80
N LYS A 366 7.48 -5.90 10.78
CA LYS A 366 8.03 -7.12 11.37
C LYS A 366 8.76 -6.91 12.71
N ASN A 367 9.49 -5.81 12.86
CA ASN A 367 10.29 -5.49 14.04
C ASN A 367 10.49 -3.98 14.19
N LYS A 368 9.53 -3.33 14.84
CA LYS A 368 9.50 -1.87 15.01
C LYS A 368 10.75 -1.31 15.70
N THR A 369 11.31 -2.02 16.66
CA THR A 369 12.53 -1.58 17.39
C THR A 369 13.74 -1.43 16.47
N LEU A 370 13.91 -2.34 15.50
CA LEU A 370 14.97 -2.21 14.50
C LEU A 370 14.66 -1.08 13.52
N ALA A 371 13.39 -0.93 13.11
CA ALA A 371 12.99 0.14 12.19
C ALA A 371 13.26 1.53 12.73
N GLU A 372 12.96 1.79 14.01
CA GLU A 372 13.15 3.08 14.68
C GLU A 372 14.59 3.59 14.56
N LYS A 373 15.57 2.70 14.46
CA LYS A 373 16.97 3.07 14.27
C LYS A 373 17.25 3.73 12.92
N LEU A 374 16.48 3.41 11.87
CA LEU A 374 16.64 4.00 10.53
C LEU A 374 15.82 5.28 10.35
N LEU A 375 14.87 5.58 11.24
CA LEU A 375 13.97 6.72 11.09
C LEU A 375 14.67 8.05 10.76
N PRO A 376 15.83 8.42 11.40
CA PRO A 376 16.46 9.72 11.14
C PRO A 376 16.94 9.95 9.71
N VAL A 377 17.20 8.89 8.93
CA VAL A 377 17.70 9.01 7.55
C VAL A 377 16.58 8.97 6.51
N THR A 378 15.36 8.58 6.89
CA THR A 378 14.27 8.36 5.90
C THR A 378 13.83 9.63 5.20
N GLU A 379 13.59 10.73 5.93
CA GLU A 379 13.19 12.02 5.34
C GLU A 379 14.29 12.60 4.43
N PRO A 380 15.58 12.70 4.84
CA PRO A 380 16.66 13.10 3.94
C PRO A 380 16.79 12.25 2.67
N ILE A 381 16.48 10.96 2.75
CA ILE A 381 16.45 10.07 1.57
C ILE A 381 15.31 10.43 0.62
N ILE A 382 14.12 10.75 1.14
CA ILE A 382 12.98 11.20 0.32
C ILE A 382 13.35 12.46 -0.44
N ASP A 383 13.89 13.48 0.23
CA ASP A 383 14.34 14.73 -0.38
C ASP A 383 15.38 14.51 -1.49
N LYS A 384 16.30 13.57 -1.27
CA LYS A 384 17.27 13.18 -2.28
C LYS A 384 16.60 12.54 -3.50
N ILE A 385 15.73 11.56 -3.28
CA ILE A 385 15.04 10.87 -4.39
C ILE A 385 14.23 11.87 -5.21
N GLU A 386 13.52 12.80 -4.55
CA GLU A 386 12.76 13.86 -5.21
C GLU A 386 13.63 14.71 -6.16
N LYS A 387 14.82 15.14 -5.70
CA LYS A 387 15.77 15.89 -6.52
C LYS A 387 16.32 15.11 -7.71
N MET A 388 16.34 13.78 -7.64
CA MET A 388 16.80 12.90 -8.73
C MET A 388 15.71 12.62 -9.77
N CYS A 389 14.47 13.04 -9.50
CA CYS A 389 13.33 12.87 -10.40
C CYS A 389 13.25 14.01 -11.41
N THR A 390 12.92 13.67 -12.62
CA THR A 390 12.59 14.63 -13.69
C THR A 390 11.21 14.28 -14.24
N LEU A 391 10.35 15.28 -14.32
CA LEU A 391 9.01 15.16 -14.88
C LEU A 391 9.02 15.70 -16.32
N ASP A 392 8.56 14.90 -17.26
CA ASP A 392 8.33 15.26 -18.65
C ASP A 392 6.91 14.85 -19.02
N ASP A 393 6.05 15.83 -19.28
CA ASP A 393 4.60 15.67 -19.37
C ASP A 393 4.03 14.96 -18.14
N ASP A 394 3.57 13.71 -18.27
CA ASP A 394 3.02 12.84 -17.23
C ASP A 394 3.94 11.66 -16.85
N ILE A 395 5.21 11.73 -17.27
CA ILE A 395 6.19 10.66 -17.04
C ILE A 395 7.27 11.15 -16.10
N ILE A 396 7.50 10.40 -15.03
CA ILE A 396 8.66 10.62 -14.16
C ILE A 396 9.77 9.64 -14.52
N THR A 397 10.96 10.19 -14.73
CA THR A 397 12.19 9.42 -14.82
C THR A 397 13.11 9.75 -13.64
N VAL A 398 13.84 8.76 -13.17
CA VAL A 398 14.86 8.95 -12.14
C VAL A 398 16.23 8.85 -12.76
N SER A 399 17.10 9.81 -12.43
CA SER A 399 18.46 9.84 -12.96
C SER A 399 19.48 10.06 -11.84
N GLU A 400 20.64 9.43 -11.94
CA GLU A 400 21.76 9.65 -11.05
C GLU A 400 23.03 9.90 -11.89
N ASN A 401 23.81 10.93 -11.53
CA ASN A 401 25.03 11.31 -12.25
C ASN A 401 24.80 11.51 -13.76
N GLY A 402 23.65 12.08 -14.15
CA GLY A 402 23.28 12.36 -15.53
C GLY A 402 22.89 11.13 -16.36
N LYS A 403 22.66 9.97 -15.73
CA LYS A 403 22.22 8.75 -16.39
C LYS A 403 20.84 8.35 -15.87
N PHE A 404 19.92 8.05 -16.78
CA PHE A 404 18.62 7.47 -16.44
C PHE A 404 18.81 6.05 -15.89
N LEU A 405 18.03 5.73 -14.88
CA LEU A 405 18.03 4.40 -14.29
C LEU A 405 17.36 3.37 -15.21
N SER A 406 17.73 2.09 -15.00
CA SER A 406 17.05 0.97 -15.67
C SER A 406 15.59 0.88 -15.24
N VAL A 407 14.77 0.17 -16.03
CA VAL A 407 13.36 -0.11 -15.70
C VAL A 407 13.25 -0.76 -14.33
N ILE A 408 14.08 -1.76 -14.05
CA ILE A 408 14.08 -2.50 -12.78
C ILE A 408 14.40 -1.58 -11.61
N ASP A 409 15.42 -0.71 -11.74
CA ASP A 409 15.85 0.17 -10.67
C ASP A 409 14.84 1.29 -10.42
N GLY A 410 14.25 1.86 -11.48
CA GLY A 410 13.18 2.84 -11.37
C GLY A 410 11.94 2.27 -10.66
N VAL A 411 11.54 1.05 -11.00
CA VAL A 411 10.42 0.36 -10.34
C VAL A 411 10.74 0.04 -8.88
N LYS A 412 11.98 -0.32 -8.53
CA LYS A 412 12.40 -0.50 -7.11
C LYS A 412 12.23 0.77 -6.32
N ILE A 413 12.65 1.91 -6.88
CA ILE A 413 12.51 3.22 -6.21
C ILE A 413 11.04 3.58 -6.03
N GLY A 414 10.23 3.50 -7.09
CA GLY A 414 8.80 3.78 -7.00
C GLY A 414 8.09 2.89 -6.00
N SER A 415 8.40 1.57 -5.97
CA SER A 415 7.82 0.63 -5.02
C SER A 415 8.22 0.94 -3.57
N ALA A 416 9.47 1.37 -3.33
CA ALA A 416 9.93 1.80 -2.01
C ALA A 416 9.18 3.05 -1.52
N LEU A 417 8.98 4.03 -2.40
CA LEU A 417 8.23 5.26 -2.09
C LEU A 417 6.75 4.97 -1.82
N ILE A 418 6.10 4.09 -2.59
CA ILE A 418 4.70 3.67 -2.36
C ILE A 418 4.56 3.10 -0.94
N ARG A 419 5.44 2.18 -0.57
CA ARG A 419 5.35 1.49 0.71
C ARG A 419 5.67 2.43 1.88
N TYR A 420 6.74 3.20 1.76
CA TYR A 420 7.12 4.18 2.76
C TYR A 420 6.02 5.24 2.95
N GLY A 421 5.52 5.84 1.86
CA GLY A 421 4.48 6.87 1.90
C GLY A 421 3.18 6.37 2.55
N LYS A 422 2.82 5.08 2.33
CA LYS A 422 1.69 4.45 3.02
C LYS A 422 1.91 4.37 4.53
N ILE A 423 3.09 3.93 4.97
CA ILE A 423 3.43 3.73 6.39
C ILE A 423 3.60 5.08 7.11
N ALA A 424 4.31 6.01 6.49
CA ALA A 424 4.56 7.34 7.03
C ALA A 424 3.34 8.28 6.91
N LYS A 425 2.26 7.85 6.23
CA LYS A 425 1.06 8.64 5.93
C LYS A 425 1.37 9.92 5.14
N LEU A 426 2.28 9.79 4.17
CA LEU A 426 2.70 10.84 3.24
C LEU A 426 2.12 10.54 1.84
N PRO A 427 0.89 11.01 1.53
CA PRO A 427 0.21 10.67 0.29
C PRO A 427 0.93 11.20 -0.95
N GLU A 428 1.63 12.33 -0.88
CA GLU A 428 2.44 12.89 -1.96
C GLU A 428 3.58 11.94 -2.35
N VAL A 429 4.29 11.37 -1.37
CA VAL A 429 5.36 10.39 -1.60
C VAL A 429 4.81 9.10 -2.18
N GLN A 430 3.66 8.64 -1.68
CA GLN A 430 3.01 7.43 -2.19
C GLN A 430 2.58 7.60 -3.65
N ARG A 431 2.03 8.77 -4.01
CA ARG A 431 1.60 9.09 -5.38
C ARG A 431 2.77 9.24 -6.33
N ALA A 432 3.84 9.90 -5.89
CA ALA A 432 5.08 9.98 -6.66
C ALA A 432 5.63 8.58 -6.97
N GLY A 433 5.64 7.70 -5.98
CA GLY A 433 6.03 6.31 -6.18
C GLY A 433 5.16 5.59 -7.21
N ARG A 434 3.82 5.77 -7.19
CA ARG A 434 2.89 5.20 -8.18
C ARG A 434 3.18 5.73 -9.58
N LEU A 435 3.36 7.05 -9.72
CA LEU A 435 3.65 7.66 -11.01
C LEU A 435 4.99 7.16 -11.57
N ILE A 436 6.01 7.02 -10.72
CA ILE A 436 7.30 6.43 -11.12
C ILE A 436 7.09 4.99 -11.64
N VAL A 437 6.43 4.12 -10.86
CA VAL A 437 6.18 2.73 -11.30
C VAL A 437 5.43 2.71 -12.63
N ASN A 438 4.35 3.48 -12.77
CA ASN A 438 3.55 3.52 -13.98
C ASN A 438 4.33 4.07 -15.18
N SER A 439 5.19 5.08 -14.96
CA SER A 439 6.07 5.63 -16.00
C SER A 439 7.03 4.57 -16.56
N TYR A 440 7.67 3.80 -15.68
CA TYR A 440 8.59 2.75 -16.10
C TYR A 440 7.87 1.50 -16.66
N LEU A 441 6.61 1.24 -16.28
CA LEU A 441 5.82 0.13 -16.81
C LEU A 441 4.99 0.49 -18.06
N LYS A 442 5.01 1.73 -18.52
CA LYS A 442 4.21 2.22 -19.67
C LYS A 442 4.31 1.32 -20.90
N ASN A 443 5.49 0.76 -21.15
CA ASN A 443 5.77 -0.11 -22.30
C ASN A 443 5.98 -1.59 -21.89
N CYS A 444 5.35 -2.07 -20.82
CA CYS A 444 5.59 -3.42 -20.28
C CYS A 444 5.23 -4.54 -21.28
N SER A 445 4.41 -4.29 -22.30
CA SER A 445 4.10 -5.24 -23.36
C SER A 445 5.29 -5.55 -24.28
N SER A 446 6.32 -4.69 -24.29
CA SER A 446 7.54 -4.87 -25.08
C SER A 446 8.69 -5.50 -24.29
N PHE A 447 8.51 -5.78 -23.00
CA PHE A 447 9.56 -6.36 -22.16
C PHE A 447 9.75 -7.85 -22.47
N ASP A 448 10.99 -8.30 -22.41
CA ASP A 448 11.30 -9.71 -22.47
C ASP A 448 10.89 -10.45 -21.19
N LEU A 449 10.78 -11.75 -21.26
CA LEU A 449 10.37 -12.59 -20.14
C LEU A 449 11.26 -12.39 -18.90
N LYS A 450 12.57 -12.24 -19.11
CA LYS A 450 13.52 -12.03 -18.02
C LYS A 450 13.18 -10.75 -17.25
N THR A 451 13.00 -9.63 -17.94
CA THR A 451 12.64 -8.34 -17.35
C THR A 451 11.30 -8.43 -16.60
N LEU A 452 10.28 -9.06 -17.22
CA LEU A 452 8.97 -9.26 -16.59
C LEU A 452 9.09 -10.09 -15.30
N ALA A 453 9.88 -11.15 -15.32
CA ALA A 453 10.10 -12.02 -14.17
C ALA A 453 10.87 -11.34 -13.03
N GLU A 454 11.84 -10.47 -13.34
CA GLU A 454 12.58 -9.69 -12.36
C GLU A 454 11.72 -8.59 -11.72
N LEU A 455 10.82 -7.96 -12.50
CA LEU A 455 9.90 -6.93 -12.02
C LEU A 455 8.81 -7.48 -11.10
N TYR A 456 8.32 -8.69 -11.38
CA TYR A 456 7.17 -9.26 -10.69
C TYR A 456 7.29 -9.25 -9.15
N PRO A 457 8.34 -9.78 -8.51
CA PRO A 457 8.47 -9.79 -7.04
C PRO A 457 8.70 -8.39 -6.44
N ILE A 458 9.09 -7.41 -7.24
CA ILE A 458 9.29 -6.03 -6.76
C ILE A 458 7.94 -5.35 -6.52
N VAL A 459 6.99 -5.56 -7.44
CA VAL A 459 5.70 -4.85 -7.44
C VAL A 459 4.55 -5.67 -6.83
N VAL A 460 4.62 -7.00 -6.86
CA VAL A 460 3.58 -7.91 -6.33
C VAL A 460 4.08 -8.58 -5.05
N LYS A 461 4.41 -7.77 -4.03
CA LYS A 461 4.91 -8.27 -2.74
C LYS A 461 3.86 -8.96 -1.87
N THR A 462 2.58 -8.80 -2.18
CA THR A 462 1.47 -9.42 -1.44
C THR A 462 1.19 -10.86 -1.85
N ASN A 463 1.78 -11.31 -2.96
CA ASN A 463 1.61 -12.68 -3.42
C ASN A 463 2.39 -13.66 -2.54
N ARG A 464 1.71 -14.33 -1.64
CA ARG A 464 2.28 -15.31 -0.72
C ARG A 464 2.74 -16.60 -1.40
N TYR A 465 2.29 -16.88 -2.63
CA TYR A 465 2.83 -18.00 -3.41
C TYR A 465 4.26 -17.74 -3.92
N TYR A 466 4.75 -16.49 -3.91
CA TYR A 466 6.18 -16.23 -4.14
C TYR A 466 6.99 -16.70 -2.93
N PRO A 467 8.13 -17.40 -3.11
CA PRO A 467 8.93 -17.92 -2.01
C PRO A 467 9.32 -16.83 -1.00
N HIS A 468 9.07 -17.09 0.26
CA HIS A 468 9.28 -16.11 1.33
C HIS A 468 9.61 -16.78 2.65
N PHE A 469 10.18 -16.00 3.57
CA PHE A 469 10.36 -16.39 4.95
C PHE A 469 9.12 -16.05 5.79
N GLU A 470 8.79 -16.96 6.70
CA GLU A 470 7.83 -16.75 7.77
C GLU A 470 8.54 -16.99 9.11
N ILE A 471 8.63 -15.95 9.96
CA ILE A 471 9.17 -16.08 11.31
C ILE A 471 8.02 -16.49 12.21
N LEU A 472 8.09 -17.71 12.73
CA LEU A 472 7.01 -18.34 13.48
C LEU A 472 7.01 -17.92 14.94
N THR A 473 8.19 -17.96 15.57
CA THR A 473 8.39 -17.57 16.97
C THR A 473 9.89 -17.48 17.30
N PHE A 474 10.20 -17.16 18.54
CA PHE A 474 11.55 -17.22 19.09
C PHE A 474 11.61 -18.20 20.25
N ALA A 475 12.64 -19.02 20.30
CA ALA A 475 12.93 -19.92 21.41
C ALA A 475 14.42 -19.80 21.78
N ASN A 476 14.72 -19.59 23.06
CA ASN A 476 16.09 -19.44 23.57
C ASN A 476 16.92 -18.39 22.79
N GLY A 477 16.28 -17.26 22.39
CA GLY A 477 16.94 -16.18 21.64
C GLY A 477 17.20 -16.49 20.16
N ARG A 478 16.75 -17.65 19.64
CA ARG A 478 16.85 -18.06 18.25
C ARG A 478 15.47 -18.00 17.58
N ALA A 479 15.42 -17.50 16.36
CA ALA A 479 14.21 -17.52 15.53
C ALA A 479 13.89 -18.97 15.10
N ILE A 480 12.62 -19.33 15.19
CA ILE A 480 12.03 -20.48 14.49
C ILE A 480 11.35 -19.92 13.26
N TRP A 481 11.75 -20.37 12.09
CA TRP A 481 11.25 -19.83 10.84
C TRP A 481 11.00 -20.91 9.78
N ALA A 482 10.18 -20.56 8.81
CA ALA A 482 9.94 -21.38 7.61
C ALA A 482 10.33 -20.62 6.35
N PHE A 483 10.85 -21.33 5.36
CA PHE A 483 10.97 -20.86 3.96
C PHE A 483 9.96 -21.63 3.13
N THR A 484 9.02 -20.94 2.50
CA THR A 484 7.78 -21.50 1.98
C THR A 484 7.19 -20.69 0.83
N CYS A 485 6.16 -21.24 0.18
CA CYS A 485 5.23 -20.55 -0.71
C CYS A 485 3.77 -20.72 -0.23
N ALA A 486 3.55 -21.07 1.04
CA ALA A 486 2.21 -21.22 1.61
C ALA A 486 1.57 -19.84 1.86
N ASN A 487 0.24 -19.75 1.79
CA ASN A 487 -0.51 -18.52 2.08
C ASN A 487 -0.29 -18.07 3.52
N ASN A 488 -0.29 -19.03 4.44
CA ASN A 488 -0.05 -18.76 5.86
C ASN A 488 0.54 -20.00 6.55
N ILE A 489 1.38 -19.76 7.55
CA ILE A 489 1.85 -20.81 8.47
C ILE A 489 1.63 -20.33 9.91
N GLY A 490 0.78 -21.04 10.66
CA GLY A 490 0.61 -20.85 12.09
C GLY A 490 1.55 -21.75 12.89
N TYR A 491 1.96 -21.30 14.06
CA TYR A 491 2.79 -22.08 15.00
C TYR A 491 2.27 -21.89 16.40
N GLU A 492 1.92 -22.99 17.05
CA GLU A 492 1.45 -23.01 18.42
C GLU A 492 2.22 -24.07 19.22
N ASN A 493 2.86 -23.65 20.30
CA ASN A 493 3.50 -24.54 21.25
C ASN A 493 2.61 -24.65 22.51
N THR A 494 2.05 -25.83 22.75
CA THR A 494 1.16 -26.06 23.89
C THR A 494 1.97 -26.47 25.12
N ASN A 495 1.42 -26.18 26.32
CA ASN A 495 2.04 -26.52 27.60
C ASN A 495 2.20 -28.05 27.82
N ASP A 496 1.55 -28.86 26.96
CA ASP A 496 1.61 -30.33 27.03
C ASP A 496 2.80 -30.93 26.27
N GLY A 497 3.66 -30.09 25.70
CA GLY A 497 4.79 -30.52 24.88
C GLY A 497 4.38 -30.95 23.48
N ILE A 498 3.39 -30.29 22.93
CA ILE A 498 2.91 -30.48 21.56
C ILE A 498 3.13 -29.16 20.80
N ILE A 499 3.70 -29.24 19.62
CA ILE A 499 3.74 -28.14 18.66
C ILE A 499 2.74 -28.46 17.55
N ASN A 500 1.82 -27.53 17.30
CA ASN A 500 0.93 -27.56 16.15
C ASN A 500 1.41 -26.53 15.13
N ILE A 501 1.70 -27.01 13.92
CA ILE A 501 2.02 -26.16 12.78
C ILE A 501 0.84 -26.27 11.81
N THR A 502 0.18 -25.16 11.55
CA THR A 502 -0.89 -25.08 10.54
C THR A 502 -0.35 -24.50 9.26
N VAL A 503 -0.70 -25.08 8.12
CA VAL A 503 -0.24 -24.64 6.80
C VAL A 503 -1.47 -24.46 5.91
N ASP A 504 -1.61 -23.26 5.36
CA ASP A 504 -2.67 -22.91 4.41
C ASP A 504 -2.13 -22.99 2.98
N PHE A 505 -2.69 -23.92 2.19
CA PHE A 505 -2.30 -24.11 0.80
C PHE A 505 -3.43 -24.81 0.01
N PRO A 506 -3.54 -24.62 -1.32
CA PRO A 506 -4.63 -25.18 -2.12
C PRO A 506 -4.73 -26.71 -2.03
N VAL A 507 -5.96 -27.20 -1.95
CA VAL A 507 -6.28 -28.63 -1.86
C VAL A 507 -5.74 -29.40 -3.07
N SER A 508 -5.27 -30.62 -2.85
CA SER A 508 -4.65 -31.52 -3.84
C SER A 508 -3.28 -31.06 -4.38
N CYS A 509 -2.80 -29.90 -3.96
CA CYS A 509 -1.47 -29.42 -4.33
C CYS A 509 -0.39 -29.94 -3.38
N SER A 510 0.83 -30.06 -3.90
CA SER A 510 2.02 -30.43 -3.12
C SER A 510 3.06 -29.33 -3.21
N HIS A 511 3.59 -28.92 -2.10
CA HIS A 511 4.70 -27.97 -2.02
C HIS A 511 5.74 -28.40 -0.99
N TYR A 512 6.84 -27.69 -0.91
CA TYR A 512 7.97 -28.02 -0.04
C TYR A 512 8.25 -26.88 0.94
N ILE A 513 8.57 -27.21 2.18
CA ILE A 513 8.84 -26.25 3.24
C ILE A 513 10.14 -26.62 3.94
N ILE A 514 10.99 -25.63 4.17
CA ILE A 514 12.17 -25.74 5.03
C ILE A 514 11.82 -25.03 6.35
N PHE A 515 11.78 -25.77 7.45
CA PHE A 515 11.69 -25.19 8.80
C PHE A 515 13.05 -25.26 9.47
N ASP A 516 13.46 -24.21 10.13
CA ASP A 516 14.68 -24.16 10.94
C ASP A 516 14.36 -23.76 12.39
N GLY A 517 15.11 -24.29 13.33
CA GLY A 517 14.92 -24.09 14.77
C GLY A 517 13.83 -24.97 15.38
N ILE A 518 13.28 -25.94 14.66
CA ILE A 518 12.28 -26.86 15.22
C ILE A 518 12.94 -27.74 16.27
N PRO A 519 12.48 -27.72 17.55
CA PRO A 519 13.07 -28.53 18.60
C PRO A 519 12.92 -30.02 18.30
N GLN A 520 13.79 -30.85 18.91
CA GLN A 520 13.74 -32.29 18.73
C GLN A 520 12.39 -32.83 19.22
N PHE A 521 11.72 -33.62 18.39
CA PHE A 521 10.45 -34.27 18.68
C PHE A 521 10.57 -35.80 18.57
N GLU A 522 9.64 -36.51 19.24
CA GLU A 522 9.53 -37.98 19.21
C GLU A 522 8.69 -38.46 18.04
N SER A 523 7.64 -37.70 17.71
CA SER A 523 6.66 -38.09 16.70
C SER A 523 6.15 -36.90 15.94
N ILE A 524 5.91 -37.11 14.64
CA ILE A 524 5.20 -36.17 13.78
C ILE A 524 3.93 -36.82 13.25
N TYR A 525 2.85 -36.06 13.27
CA TYR A 525 1.56 -36.46 12.71
C TYR A 525 1.15 -35.50 11.63
N ILE A 526 0.83 -36.04 10.46
CA ILE A 526 0.25 -35.31 9.31
C ILE A 526 -1.07 -36.01 9.01
N TYR A 527 -2.17 -35.29 8.87
CA TYR A 527 -3.53 -35.86 8.75
C TYR A 527 -3.92 -36.76 9.92
N ASN A 528 -3.44 -36.48 11.13
CA ASN A 528 -3.57 -37.34 12.30
C ASN A 528 -2.94 -38.75 12.16
N LEU A 529 -2.12 -38.98 11.14
CA LEU A 529 -1.37 -40.21 10.95
C LEU A 529 0.08 -39.99 11.33
N LYS A 530 0.66 -40.94 12.07
CA LYS A 530 2.08 -40.91 12.43
C LYS A 530 2.94 -41.20 11.21
N PHE A 531 3.81 -40.27 10.87
CA PHE A 531 4.78 -40.42 9.79
C PHE A 531 6.15 -40.82 10.35
N ARG A 532 6.92 -41.49 9.50
CA ARG A 532 8.33 -41.82 9.76
C ARG A 532 9.22 -40.96 8.84
N THR A 533 10.40 -40.60 9.33
CA THR A 533 11.40 -39.93 8.53
C THR A 533 11.85 -40.85 7.40
N ASP A 534 11.98 -40.36 6.18
CA ASP A 534 12.47 -41.10 5.00
C ASP A 534 13.20 -40.12 4.09
N GLU A 535 14.48 -40.41 3.80
CA GLU A 535 15.29 -39.56 2.93
C GLU A 535 14.75 -39.48 1.46
N ARG A 536 13.91 -40.44 1.07
CA ARG A 536 13.25 -40.46 -0.25
C ARG A 536 11.87 -39.82 -0.23
N PHE A 537 11.51 -39.08 0.82
CA PHE A 537 10.16 -38.50 1.01
C PHE A 537 9.66 -37.69 -0.21
N GLU A 538 10.55 -37.07 -0.96
CA GLU A 538 10.21 -36.27 -2.14
C GLU A 538 9.74 -37.13 -3.34
N THR A 539 10.11 -38.41 -3.39
CA THR A 539 9.79 -39.31 -4.53
C THR A 539 8.36 -39.87 -4.47
N TYR A 540 7.75 -39.88 -3.29
CA TYR A 540 6.40 -40.40 -3.07
C TYR A 540 5.30 -39.38 -3.41
N ASN A 541 4.16 -39.87 -3.89
CA ASN A 541 3.00 -39.03 -4.14
C ASN A 541 2.18 -38.79 -2.85
N SER A 542 2.84 -38.47 -1.75
CA SER A 542 2.26 -38.23 -0.42
C SER A 542 3.07 -37.17 0.30
N SER A 543 2.57 -36.68 1.42
CA SER A 543 3.39 -35.92 2.38
C SER A 543 4.50 -36.80 2.94
N GLY A 544 5.60 -36.18 3.35
CA GLY A 544 6.73 -36.85 3.95
C GLY A 544 7.77 -35.85 4.45
N TYR A 545 8.73 -36.30 5.24
CA TYR A 545 9.69 -35.42 5.88
C TYR A 545 11.04 -36.08 6.14
N VAL A 546 12.06 -35.21 6.30
CA VAL A 546 13.34 -35.53 6.94
C VAL A 546 13.60 -34.50 8.05
N TYR A 547 14.03 -34.99 9.22
CA TYR A 547 14.44 -34.11 10.32
C TYR A 547 15.93 -34.27 10.60
N LYS A 548 16.68 -33.17 10.49
CA LYS A 548 18.12 -33.08 10.76
C LYS A 548 18.35 -32.62 12.20
N LYS A 549 18.54 -33.56 13.14
CA LYS A 549 18.67 -33.28 14.58
C LYS A 549 19.80 -32.31 14.92
N ALA A 550 20.94 -32.41 14.23
CA ALA A 550 22.13 -31.61 14.52
C ALA A 550 21.91 -30.11 14.24
N THR A 551 21.00 -29.77 13.33
CA THR A 551 20.70 -28.39 12.90
C THR A 551 19.27 -27.96 13.23
N GLU A 552 18.49 -28.83 13.89
CA GLU A 552 17.07 -28.58 14.20
C GLU A 552 16.24 -28.19 12.97
N THR A 553 16.55 -28.78 11.82
CA THR A 553 15.93 -28.48 10.54
C THR A 553 14.93 -29.56 10.16
N LEU A 554 13.68 -29.18 9.91
CA LEU A 554 12.64 -30.05 9.36
C LEU A 554 12.41 -29.72 7.88
N LEU A 555 12.69 -30.67 7.01
CA LEU A 555 12.42 -30.63 5.58
C LEU A 555 11.12 -31.37 5.32
N LEU A 556 10.10 -30.69 4.84
CA LEU A 556 8.76 -31.21 4.69
C LEU A 556 8.27 -31.08 3.25
N LYS A 557 7.75 -32.18 2.68
CA LYS A 557 6.85 -32.16 1.53
C LYS A 557 5.43 -32.24 2.08
N SER A 558 4.64 -31.20 1.87
CA SER A 558 3.25 -31.16 2.25
C SER A 558 2.36 -31.35 1.03
N ARG A 559 1.49 -32.38 1.05
CA ARG A 559 0.42 -32.58 0.09
C ARG A 559 -0.89 -32.32 0.80
N HIS A 560 -1.63 -31.31 0.35
CA HIS A 560 -2.85 -30.86 1.02
C HIS A 560 -4.05 -31.75 0.68
N LYS A 561 -4.74 -32.25 1.71
CA LYS A 561 -6.04 -32.90 1.63
C LYS A 561 -7.16 -31.91 1.92
N THR A 562 -6.88 -30.93 2.76
CA THR A 562 -7.70 -29.78 3.10
C THR A 562 -6.91 -28.52 2.86
N GLU A 563 -7.57 -27.37 2.73
CA GLU A 563 -6.90 -26.08 2.55
C GLU A 563 -5.99 -25.76 3.74
N LEU A 564 -6.48 -25.91 4.95
CA LEU A 564 -5.70 -25.79 6.18
C LEU A 564 -5.32 -27.18 6.71
N GLU A 565 -4.03 -27.50 6.68
CA GLU A 565 -3.48 -28.75 7.22
C GLU A 565 -2.77 -28.48 8.54
N THR A 566 -2.95 -29.40 9.50
CA THR A 566 -2.25 -29.35 10.78
C THR A 566 -1.20 -30.45 10.87
N ILE A 567 0.03 -30.04 11.17
CA ILE A 567 1.17 -30.90 11.45
C ILE A 567 1.43 -30.82 12.94
N ARG A 568 1.28 -31.94 13.63
CA ARG A 568 1.50 -32.02 15.06
C ARG A 568 2.85 -32.68 15.34
N LEU A 569 3.65 -32.07 16.20
CA LEU A 569 4.92 -32.58 16.70
C LEU A 569 4.76 -32.86 18.20
N ASP A 570 5.01 -34.10 18.63
CA ASP A 570 5.05 -34.46 20.04
C ASP A 570 6.50 -34.34 20.53
N LEU A 571 6.75 -33.40 21.43
CA LEU A 571 8.09 -33.14 21.98
C LEU A 571 8.41 -34.15 23.11
N ASN A 572 9.70 -34.41 23.32
CA ASN A 572 10.15 -35.16 24.47
C ASN A 572 10.06 -34.26 25.72
N LYS A 573 9.24 -34.64 26.70
CA LYS A 573 8.92 -33.84 27.90
C LYS A 573 10.16 -33.49 28.77
N GLU A 574 11.31 -34.14 28.57
CA GLU A 574 12.51 -33.90 29.38
C GLU A 574 13.32 -32.64 29.01
N LYS A 575 12.92 -31.89 27.95
CA LYS A 575 13.70 -30.76 27.42
C LYS A 575 12.94 -29.42 27.25
N ILE A 576 11.77 -29.25 27.85
CA ILE A 576 11.04 -27.99 27.77
C ILE A 576 11.58 -27.04 28.83
N ILE A 577 12.60 -26.24 28.52
CA ILE A 577 12.91 -25.01 29.25
C ILE A 577 12.09 -23.92 28.59
N VAL A 578 10.97 -23.55 29.17
CA VAL A 578 10.16 -22.39 28.76
C VAL A 578 10.91 -21.15 29.25
N ASP A 579 11.38 -20.33 28.33
CA ASP A 579 11.92 -19.02 28.67
C ASP A 579 10.72 -18.09 29.01
N GLU A 580 10.57 -17.75 30.29
CA GLU A 580 9.45 -16.96 30.81
C GLU A 580 9.48 -15.47 30.43
N ASN A 581 10.42 -15.05 29.58
CA ASN A 581 10.48 -13.68 29.08
C ASN A 581 10.38 -13.61 27.55
N PRO A 582 9.19 -13.71 26.96
CA PRO A 582 9.02 -13.33 25.55
C PRO A 582 9.14 -11.81 25.44
N VAL A 583 10.07 -11.34 24.63
CA VAL A 583 10.00 -9.98 24.09
C VAL A 583 8.64 -9.87 23.40
N PRO A 584 7.72 -8.97 23.82
CA PRO A 584 6.39 -8.94 23.26
C PRO A 584 6.45 -8.48 21.81
N VAL A 585 6.32 -9.41 20.89
CA VAL A 585 5.85 -9.10 19.53
C VAL A 585 4.36 -8.84 19.69
N GLN A 586 3.97 -7.57 19.78
CA GLN A 586 2.57 -7.17 19.67
C GLN A 586 2.12 -7.51 18.24
N ALA A 587 1.53 -8.68 18.08
CA ALA A 587 0.63 -8.95 16.99
C ALA A 587 -0.66 -8.17 17.27
N GLU A 588 -0.77 -6.96 16.76
CA GLU A 588 -2.07 -6.34 16.61
C GLU A 588 -2.87 -7.18 15.62
N ASN A 589 -3.91 -7.81 16.13
CA ASN A 589 -4.93 -8.48 15.35
C ASN A 589 -5.49 -7.53 14.30
N SER A 590 -5.06 -7.68 13.07
CA SER A 590 -5.82 -7.21 11.91
C SER A 590 -6.90 -8.25 11.59
N THR A 591 -7.92 -8.34 12.44
CA THR A 591 -9.23 -8.81 12.03
C THR A 591 -9.84 -7.73 11.14
N GLU A 592 -10.34 -8.18 10.02
CA GLU A 592 -11.12 -7.50 8.99
C GLU A 592 -10.37 -7.14 7.72
N ASN A 593 -10.49 -8.05 6.77
CA ASN A 593 -11.00 -7.69 5.44
C ASN A 593 -11.17 -8.93 4.57
N THR A 594 -12.27 -9.63 4.81
CA THR A 594 -12.95 -10.42 3.77
C THR A 594 -13.59 -9.41 2.83
N ILE A 595 -13.12 -9.33 1.62
CA ILE A 595 -13.84 -8.66 0.52
C ILE A 595 -13.94 -9.64 -0.63
N GLU A 596 -15.20 -10.01 -0.90
CA GLU A 596 -15.66 -10.54 -2.17
C GLU A 596 -15.33 -9.60 -3.35
#